data_f45c0c7d4ab21b250f8dca2df632ade7
#
_entry.id   f45c0c7d4ab21b250f8dca2df632ade7
#
_cell.length_a   1.000
_cell.length_b   1.000
_cell.length_c   1.000
_cell.angle_alpha   90.00
_cell.angle_beta   90.00
_cell.angle_gamma   90.00
#
_symmetry.space_group_name_H-M   'P 1'
#
loop_
_entity.id
_entity.type
_entity.pdbx_description
1 polymer ?
#
loop_
_entity_poly.entity_id
_entity_poly.type
_entity_poly.pdbx_seq_one_letter_code
_entity_poly.pdbx_strand_id
1 'polypeptide(L)'
;MEINLDKLNPDIRKLSGMKEVLFDKNLVNSDQDFDLYYMYRGVEEKDGLRYDITVVPAKMLGKEFVKTKGHYHLENWQEVYTVLEGEAIYLMQKRAENGEINDAYFVKANKGESIIIPPLYGHVTINPSKTEQLKMANWVSPNCKVDYKPYEENQGACYYYLDSGWQKNENYANIPELRQEMALKFVPQNLDFLK
;
A
#
# COMPACT_ATOMS: atom_id res chain seq x y z
N MET A 1 6.07 -19.37 13.34
CA MET A 1 4.83 -20.20 13.20
C MET A 1 4.17 -19.75 11.90
N GLU A 2 3.81 -20.67 11.02
CA GLU A 2 3.13 -20.30 9.78
C GLU A 2 1.64 -20.10 10.08
N ILE A 3 1.12 -18.89 9.80
CA ILE A 3 -0.28 -18.55 10.06
C ILE A 3 -1.12 -19.14 8.94
N ASN A 4 -2.04 -20.05 9.28
CA ASN A 4 -2.97 -20.62 8.30
C ASN A 4 -4.14 -19.64 8.05
N LEU A 5 -4.09 -18.95 6.91
CA LEU A 5 -5.09 -17.96 6.51
C LEU A 5 -6.43 -18.57 6.08
N ASP A 6 -6.49 -19.86 5.72
CA ASP A 6 -7.72 -20.52 5.25
C ASP A 6 -8.81 -20.59 6.33
N LYS A 7 -8.42 -20.40 7.59
CA LYS A 7 -9.33 -20.42 8.75
C LYS A 7 -9.80 -19.01 9.16
N LEU A 8 -9.35 -17.98 8.46
CA LEU A 8 -9.64 -16.59 8.78
C LEU A 8 -10.51 -15.96 7.68
N ASN A 9 -11.38 -15.04 8.09
CA ASN A 9 -12.20 -14.28 7.16
C ASN A 9 -11.52 -12.93 6.88
N PRO A 10 -11.09 -12.63 5.64
CA PRO A 10 -10.49 -11.36 5.31
C PRO A 10 -11.53 -10.25 5.07
N ASP A 11 -11.13 -9.02 5.28
CA ASP A 11 -11.75 -7.88 4.62
C ASP A 11 -11.33 -7.91 3.15
N ILE A 12 -12.29 -7.84 2.24
CA ILE A 12 -12.02 -7.95 0.80
C ILE A 12 -12.16 -6.57 0.15
N ARG A 13 -11.12 -6.14 -0.57
CA ARG A 13 -11.22 -4.98 -1.44
C ARG A 13 -11.59 -5.42 -2.85
N LYS A 14 -12.75 -4.93 -3.32
CA LYS A 14 -13.24 -5.17 -4.68
C LYS A 14 -12.84 -4.04 -5.63
N LEU A 15 -12.94 -4.31 -6.93
CA LEU A 15 -12.65 -3.31 -7.97
C LEU A 15 -13.50 -2.05 -7.82
N SER A 16 -14.80 -2.19 -7.51
CA SER A 16 -15.71 -1.07 -7.29
C SER A 16 -15.24 -0.12 -6.19
N GLY A 17 -14.62 -0.65 -5.13
CA GLY A 17 -14.06 0.14 -4.03
C GLY A 17 -12.76 0.86 -4.36
N MET A 18 -12.26 0.73 -5.60
CA MET A 18 -11.02 1.36 -6.07
C MET A 18 -11.26 2.45 -7.12
N LYS A 19 -12.51 2.67 -7.54
CA LYS A 19 -12.87 3.57 -8.66
C LYS A 19 -12.18 4.92 -8.61
N GLU A 20 -12.17 5.55 -7.44
CA GLU A 20 -11.64 6.89 -7.24
C GLU A 20 -10.11 6.97 -7.35
N VAL A 21 -9.41 5.83 -7.27
CA VAL A 21 -7.94 5.79 -7.19
C VAL A 21 -7.25 5.07 -8.36
N LEU A 22 -8.04 4.61 -9.34
CA LEU A 22 -7.50 3.93 -10.53
C LEU A 22 -7.00 4.91 -11.59
N PHE A 23 -5.93 4.51 -12.30
CA PHE A 23 -5.48 5.21 -13.50
C PHE A 23 -6.59 5.29 -14.55
N ASP A 24 -7.26 4.17 -14.84
CA ASP A 24 -8.42 4.11 -15.72
C ASP A 24 -9.71 3.81 -14.92
N LYS A 25 -10.49 4.85 -14.65
CA LYS A 25 -11.77 4.74 -13.93
C LYS A 25 -12.84 3.95 -14.69
N ASN A 26 -12.70 3.80 -16.02
CA ASN A 26 -13.69 3.10 -16.85
C ASN A 26 -13.70 1.60 -16.61
N LEU A 27 -12.63 1.05 -16.03
CA LEU A 27 -12.58 -0.36 -15.65
C LEU A 27 -13.69 -0.77 -14.68
N VAL A 28 -14.19 0.17 -13.87
CA VAL A 28 -15.27 -0.09 -12.89
C VAL A 28 -16.65 -0.10 -13.52
N ASN A 29 -16.78 0.31 -14.79
CA ASN A 29 -18.05 0.28 -15.52
C ASN A 29 -18.33 -1.08 -16.19
N SER A 30 -17.45 -2.05 -16.05
CA SER A 30 -17.68 -3.44 -16.50
C SER A 30 -18.63 -4.15 -15.52
N ASP A 31 -19.46 -5.06 -16.02
CA ASP A 31 -20.39 -5.88 -15.22
C ASP A 31 -19.69 -6.83 -14.23
N GLN A 32 -18.36 -6.73 -14.10
CA GLN A 32 -17.54 -7.59 -13.26
C GLN A 32 -16.90 -6.81 -12.12
N ASP A 33 -17.45 -6.98 -10.91
CA ASP A 33 -16.85 -6.49 -9.67
C ASP A 33 -16.11 -7.65 -8.97
N PHE A 34 -14.82 -7.77 -9.22
CA PHE A 34 -13.99 -8.86 -8.70
C PHE A 34 -13.10 -8.41 -7.53
N ASP A 35 -12.64 -9.39 -6.77
CA ASP A 35 -11.77 -9.18 -5.63
C ASP A 35 -10.35 -8.79 -6.10
N LEU A 36 -9.79 -7.75 -5.46
CA LEU A 36 -8.46 -7.24 -5.76
C LEU A 36 -7.43 -7.65 -4.72
N TYR A 37 -7.78 -7.56 -3.44
CA TYR A 37 -6.88 -7.99 -2.38
C TYR A 37 -7.65 -8.29 -1.08
N TYR A 38 -7.01 -9.09 -0.24
CA TYR A 38 -7.57 -9.66 0.98
C TYR A 38 -6.75 -9.20 2.18
N MET A 39 -7.39 -8.63 3.19
CA MET A 39 -6.77 -8.10 4.40
C MET A 39 -7.22 -8.89 5.62
N TYR A 40 -6.32 -9.66 6.21
CA TYR A 40 -6.52 -10.40 7.44
C TYR A 40 -6.01 -9.57 8.61
N ARG A 41 -6.92 -8.95 9.36
CA ARG A 41 -6.57 -8.02 10.43
C ARG A 41 -6.49 -8.72 11.77
N GLY A 42 -5.51 -8.32 12.60
CA GLY A 42 -5.36 -8.84 13.96
C GLY A 42 -5.08 -10.34 14.01
N VAL A 43 -4.31 -10.85 13.03
CA VAL A 43 -3.92 -12.28 13.02
C VAL A 43 -2.99 -12.62 14.18
N GLU A 44 -2.31 -11.63 14.72
CA GLU A 44 -1.54 -11.68 15.97
C GLU A 44 -1.59 -10.31 16.66
N GLU A 45 -1.53 -10.32 17.99
CA GLU A 45 -1.31 -9.14 18.80
C GLU A 45 -0.11 -9.36 19.70
N LYS A 46 0.81 -8.40 19.73
CA LYS A 46 2.03 -8.47 20.53
C LYS A 46 2.45 -7.09 20.98
N ASP A 47 2.79 -6.96 22.26
CA ASP A 47 3.30 -5.73 22.88
C ASP A 47 2.43 -4.48 22.62
N GLY A 48 1.10 -4.68 22.52
CA GLY A 48 0.13 -3.62 22.22
C GLY A 48 0.07 -3.22 20.74
N LEU A 49 0.72 -3.95 19.87
CA LEU A 49 0.65 -3.78 18.41
C LEU A 49 -0.19 -4.88 17.77
N ARG A 50 -0.84 -4.53 16.68
CA ARG A 50 -1.62 -5.44 15.83
C ARG A 50 -0.79 -5.87 14.62
N TYR A 51 -0.85 -7.16 14.32
CA TYR A 51 -0.24 -7.75 13.13
C TYR A 51 -1.31 -8.12 12.12
N ASP A 52 -1.22 -7.54 10.94
CA ASP A 52 -2.14 -7.80 9.83
C ASP A 52 -1.39 -8.50 8.69
N ILE A 53 -2.11 -9.28 7.87
CA ILE A 53 -1.58 -9.87 6.65
C ILE A 53 -2.45 -9.43 5.49
N THR A 54 -1.81 -8.97 4.40
CA THR A 54 -2.50 -8.62 3.16
C THR A 54 -1.97 -9.49 2.01
N VAL A 55 -2.91 -10.05 1.25
CA VAL A 55 -2.61 -10.84 0.04
C VAL A 55 -3.13 -10.07 -1.17
N VAL A 56 -2.24 -9.77 -2.11
CA VAL A 56 -2.54 -9.05 -3.36
C VAL A 56 -2.24 -9.98 -4.54
N PRO A 57 -3.26 -10.63 -5.14
CA PRO A 57 -3.08 -11.48 -6.31
C PRO A 57 -2.41 -10.74 -7.47
N ALA A 58 -1.68 -11.47 -8.31
CA ALA A 58 -1.14 -10.89 -9.54
C ALA A 58 -2.28 -10.52 -10.50
N LYS A 59 -2.36 -9.26 -10.87
CA LYS A 59 -3.40 -8.77 -11.78
C LYS A 59 -2.99 -7.43 -12.43
N MET A 60 -3.46 -7.21 -13.64
CA MET A 60 -3.41 -5.91 -14.29
C MET A 60 -4.78 -5.25 -14.23
N LEU A 61 -4.81 -3.96 -13.93
CA LEU A 61 -5.98 -3.09 -13.98
C LEU A 61 -5.86 -2.21 -15.23
N GLY A 62 -6.19 -2.78 -16.39
CA GLY A 62 -5.82 -2.20 -17.68
C GLY A 62 -4.31 -2.19 -17.86
N LYS A 63 -3.72 -1.00 -17.90
CA LYS A 63 -2.26 -0.79 -17.97
C LYS A 63 -1.59 -0.71 -16.59
N GLU A 64 -2.36 -0.55 -15.52
CA GLU A 64 -1.86 -0.36 -14.17
C GLU A 64 -1.68 -1.70 -13.47
N PHE A 65 -0.58 -1.89 -12.74
CA PHE A 65 -0.43 -3.02 -11.84
C PHE A 65 -1.38 -2.92 -10.66
N VAL A 66 -1.88 -4.07 -10.18
CA VAL A 66 -2.74 -4.11 -9.00
C VAL A 66 -2.03 -3.49 -7.80
N LYS A 67 -2.80 -2.73 -7.02
CA LYS A 67 -2.29 -1.99 -5.86
C LYS A 67 -3.33 -1.92 -4.75
N THR A 68 -2.89 -1.58 -3.54
CA THR A 68 -3.80 -1.16 -2.46
C THR A 68 -4.39 0.22 -2.77
N LYS A 69 -5.47 0.59 -2.09
CA LYS A 69 -6.17 1.87 -2.31
C LYS A 69 -5.28 3.08 -2.02
N GLY A 70 -4.34 2.92 -1.09
CA GLY A 70 -3.50 4.00 -0.59
C GLY A 70 -4.22 4.86 0.44
N HIS A 71 -3.47 5.33 1.42
CA HIS A 71 -3.99 6.19 2.48
C HIS A 71 -2.86 6.92 3.20
N TYR A 72 -3.24 7.93 3.98
CA TYR A 72 -2.40 8.54 5.00
C TYR A 72 -2.82 8.00 6.37
N HIS A 73 -1.91 7.96 7.32
CA HIS A 73 -2.28 7.82 8.71
C HIS A 73 -2.74 9.16 9.26
N LEU A 74 -3.84 9.16 10.01
CA LEU A 74 -4.19 10.29 10.83
C LEU A 74 -3.18 10.38 11.98
N GLU A 75 -2.78 11.59 12.34
CA GLU A 75 -1.71 11.82 13.32
C GLU A 75 -0.33 11.31 12.83
N ASN A 76 0.57 11.03 13.76
CA ASN A 76 1.96 10.67 13.46
C ASN A 76 2.24 9.16 13.56
N TRP A 77 1.24 8.32 13.32
CA TRP A 77 1.42 6.88 13.37
C TRP A 77 2.39 6.38 12.31
N GLN A 78 3.23 5.45 12.72
CA GLN A 78 4.14 4.72 11.84
C GLN A 78 3.64 3.28 11.67
N GLU A 79 4.15 2.60 10.64
CA GLU A 79 3.83 1.21 10.35
C GLU A 79 5.07 0.52 9.78
N VAL A 80 5.24 -0.76 10.06
CA VAL A 80 6.31 -1.58 9.48
C VAL A 80 5.69 -2.67 8.62
N TYR A 81 6.04 -2.70 7.35
CA TYR A 81 5.69 -3.80 6.45
C TYR A 81 6.85 -4.77 6.25
N THR A 82 6.51 -6.04 6.05
CA THR A 82 7.44 -7.10 5.66
C THR A 82 6.84 -7.90 4.52
N VAL A 83 7.60 -8.16 3.47
CA VAL A 83 7.18 -9.04 2.38
C VAL A 83 7.36 -10.49 2.82
N LEU A 84 6.28 -11.26 2.83
CA LEU A 84 6.27 -12.68 3.18
C LEU A 84 6.42 -13.58 1.95
N GLU A 85 5.89 -13.12 0.79
CA GLU A 85 5.91 -13.86 -0.48
C GLU A 85 5.84 -12.89 -1.65
N GLY A 86 6.58 -13.16 -2.72
CA GLY A 86 6.63 -12.31 -3.90
C GLY A 86 7.51 -11.07 -3.71
N GLU A 87 7.18 -10.02 -4.44
CA GLU A 87 7.84 -8.70 -4.44
C GLU A 87 6.79 -7.61 -4.26
N ALA A 88 7.15 -6.56 -3.54
CA ALA A 88 6.33 -5.36 -3.37
C ALA A 88 7.06 -4.11 -3.84
N ILE A 89 6.31 -3.16 -4.41
CA ILE A 89 6.72 -1.78 -4.54
C ILE A 89 5.87 -0.94 -3.61
N TYR A 90 6.50 -0.25 -2.67
CA TYR A 90 5.85 0.70 -1.79
C TYR A 90 6.11 2.11 -2.30
N LEU A 91 5.06 2.79 -2.76
CA LEU A 91 5.12 4.18 -3.16
C LEU A 91 4.75 5.06 -1.98
N MET A 92 5.63 5.97 -1.62
CA MET A 92 5.51 6.91 -0.51
C MET A 92 5.36 8.33 -1.03
N GLN A 93 4.46 9.10 -0.45
CA GLN A 93 4.33 10.53 -0.75
C GLN A 93 4.04 11.33 0.50
N LYS A 94 4.63 12.52 0.62
CA LYS A 94 4.40 13.45 1.72
C LYS A 94 3.69 14.69 1.22
N ARG A 95 2.57 15.05 1.89
CA ARG A 95 1.84 16.29 1.61
C ARG A 95 2.36 17.43 2.48
N ALA A 96 2.51 18.59 1.87
CA ALA A 96 2.64 19.85 2.58
C ALA A 96 1.26 20.34 3.07
N GLU A 97 1.22 21.35 3.93
CA GLU A 97 -0.01 21.96 4.46
C GLU A 97 -0.91 22.54 3.36
N ASN A 98 -0.32 23.04 2.28
CA ASN A 98 -1.05 23.55 1.10
C ASN A 98 -1.62 22.44 0.19
N GLY A 99 -1.40 21.17 0.54
CA GLY A 99 -1.88 20.01 -0.22
C GLY A 99 -0.96 19.52 -1.33
N GLU A 100 0.09 20.24 -1.67
CA GLU A 100 1.09 19.82 -2.66
C GLU A 100 1.94 18.65 -2.15
N ILE A 101 2.48 17.86 -3.07
CA ILE A 101 3.43 16.79 -2.71
C ILE A 101 4.84 17.40 -2.66
N ASN A 102 5.44 17.39 -1.47
CA ASN A 102 6.78 17.92 -1.27
C ASN A 102 7.88 16.84 -1.21
N ASP A 103 7.50 15.57 -1.13
CA ASP A 103 8.41 14.44 -1.23
C ASP A 103 7.72 13.21 -1.81
N ALA A 104 8.43 12.47 -2.67
CA ALA A 104 7.96 11.22 -3.24
C ALA A 104 9.12 10.25 -3.47
N TYR A 105 8.96 9.00 -3.01
CA TYR A 105 9.91 7.93 -3.26
C TYR A 105 9.22 6.57 -3.30
N PHE A 106 9.90 5.59 -3.86
CA PHE A 106 9.44 4.21 -3.79
C PHE A 106 10.53 3.29 -3.23
N VAL A 107 10.09 2.19 -2.64
CA VAL A 107 10.96 1.12 -2.15
C VAL A 107 10.52 -0.18 -2.81
N LYS A 108 11.46 -0.89 -3.42
CA LYS A 108 11.27 -2.28 -3.84
C LYS A 108 11.71 -3.18 -2.69
N ALA A 109 10.86 -4.12 -2.31
CA ALA A 109 11.13 -5.08 -1.25
C ALA A 109 10.81 -6.49 -1.72
N ASN A 110 11.75 -7.40 -1.51
CA ASN A 110 11.61 -8.82 -1.79
C ASN A 110 11.22 -9.58 -0.52
N LYS A 111 10.88 -10.85 -0.67
CA LYS A 111 10.60 -11.74 0.47
C LYS A 111 11.66 -11.62 1.57
N GLY A 112 11.20 -11.36 2.79
CA GLY A 112 12.01 -11.18 3.99
C GLY A 112 12.46 -9.74 4.24
N GLU A 113 12.38 -8.86 3.25
CA GLU A 113 12.72 -7.44 3.40
C GLU A 113 11.54 -6.65 3.99
N SER A 114 11.86 -5.55 4.64
CA SER A 114 10.90 -4.71 5.37
C SER A 114 11.03 -3.25 4.99
N ILE A 115 9.96 -2.49 5.24
CA ILE A 115 9.96 -1.04 5.11
C ILE A 115 9.27 -0.41 6.32
N ILE A 116 9.61 0.83 6.61
CA ILE A 116 8.88 1.65 7.59
C ILE A 116 8.10 2.72 6.82
N ILE A 117 6.81 2.84 7.14
CA ILE A 117 6.01 4.00 6.73
C ILE A 117 6.28 5.11 7.74
N PRO A 118 6.95 6.20 7.34
CA PRO A 118 7.25 7.30 8.26
C PRO A 118 6.00 8.11 8.61
N PRO A 119 6.03 8.88 9.69
CA PRO A 119 4.94 9.79 10.01
C PRO A 119 4.67 10.77 8.86
N LEU A 120 3.40 11.10 8.64
CA LEU A 120 2.94 12.06 7.62
C LEU A 120 3.10 11.60 6.16
N TYR A 121 3.58 10.37 5.92
CA TYR A 121 3.61 9.82 4.57
C TYR A 121 2.34 9.01 4.29
N GLY A 122 1.73 9.31 3.16
CA GLY A 122 0.78 8.41 2.53
C GLY A 122 1.51 7.34 1.74
N HIS A 123 0.91 6.17 1.64
CA HIS A 123 1.54 5.03 0.97
C HIS A 123 0.56 4.19 0.17
N VAL A 124 1.08 3.58 -0.89
CA VAL A 124 0.41 2.58 -1.74
C VAL A 124 1.34 1.39 -1.88
N THR A 125 0.83 0.19 -1.71
CA THR A 125 1.57 -1.04 -2.04
C THR A 125 1.11 -1.56 -3.39
N ILE A 126 2.06 -1.88 -4.26
CA ILE A 126 1.85 -2.37 -5.62
C ILE A 126 2.43 -3.78 -5.70
N ASN A 127 1.68 -4.71 -6.28
CA ASN A 127 2.24 -5.98 -6.72
C ASN A 127 2.74 -5.83 -8.16
N PRO A 128 4.07 -5.78 -8.40
CA PRO A 128 4.62 -5.55 -9.73
C PRO A 128 4.65 -6.80 -10.62
N SER A 129 4.21 -7.94 -10.10
CA SER A 129 4.20 -9.21 -10.83
C SER A 129 2.89 -9.38 -11.62
N LYS A 130 3.00 -9.97 -12.80
CA LYS A 130 1.85 -10.40 -13.63
C LYS A 130 1.43 -11.83 -13.32
N THR A 131 2.24 -12.59 -12.58
CA THR A 131 2.07 -14.05 -12.39
C THR A 131 2.12 -14.49 -10.94
N GLU A 132 2.81 -13.74 -10.07
CA GLU A 132 3.02 -14.13 -8.67
C GLU A 132 2.24 -13.20 -7.74
N GLN A 133 1.57 -13.78 -6.75
CA GLN A 133 0.92 -13.02 -5.72
C GLN A 133 1.96 -12.35 -4.80
N LEU A 134 1.58 -11.21 -4.25
CA LEU A 134 2.27 -10.58 -3.14
C LEU A 134 1.53 -10.96 -1.84
N LYS A 135 2.27 -11.46 -0.86
CA LYS A 135 1.82 -11.58 0.52
C LYS A 135 2.71 -10.74 1.40
N MET A 136 2.14 -9.83 2.13
CA MET A 136 2.85 -8.95 3.03
C MET A 136 2.18 -8.91 4.39
N ALA A 137 2.94 -8.58 5.42
CA ALA A 137 2.41 -8.36 6.75
C ALA A 137 2.85 -7.00 7.28
N ASN A 138 2.10 -6.49 8.25
CA ASN A 138 2.45 -5.23 8.90
C ASN A 138 2.22 -5.26 10.41
N TRP A 139 3.09 -4.57 11.14
CA TRP A 139 2.89 -4.20 12.52
C TRP A 139 2.45 -2.75 12.59
N VAL A 140 1.36 -2.49 13.31
CA VAL A 140 0.78 -1.15 13.46
C VAL A 140 0.08 -1.02 14.82
N SER A 141 0.00 0.21 15.35
CA SER A 141 -0.83 0.49 16.52
C SER A 141 -2.31 0.19 16.22
N PRO A 142 -3.05 -0.48 17.13
CA PRO A 142 -4.50 -0.65 16.96
C PRO A 142 -5.27 0.67 16.95
N ASN A 143 -4.66 1.76 17.45
CA ASN A 143 -5.24 3.10 17.46
C ASN A 143 -4.99 3.86 16.13
N CYS A 144 -4.12 3.35 15.25
CA CYS A 144 -3.85 3.97 13.96
C CYS A 144 -5.12 4.02 13.11
N LYS A 145 -5.53 5.24 12.77
CA LYS A 145 -6.65 5.51 11.87
C LYS A 145 -6.11 5.99 10.53
N VAL A 146 -6.85 5.70 9.47
CA VAL A 146 -6.45 6.00 8.11
C VAL A 146 -7.36 7.04 7.47
N ASP A 147 -6.78 7.84 6.55
CA ASP A 147 -7.47 8.82 5.73
C ASP A 147 -7.27 8.48 4.25
N TYR A 148 -8.33 8.06 3.58
CA TYR A 148 -8.34 7.76 2.15
C TYR A 148 -8.61 8.99 1.27
N LYS A 149 -9.22 10.04 1.86
CA LYS A 149 -9.75 11.18 1.13
C LYS A 149 -8.72 11.85 0.21
N PRO A 150 -7.46 12.10 0.63
CA PRO A 150 -6.48 12.73 -0.27
C PRO A 150 -6.17 11.92 -1.53
N TYR A 151 -6.25 10.58 -1.45
CA TYR A 151 -6.07 9.71 -2.61
C TYR A 151 -7.31 9.68 -3.49
N GLU A 152 -8.50 9.67 -2.91
CA GLU A 152 -9.77 9.68 -3.65
C GLU A 152 -9.97 10.98 -4.43
N GLU A 153 -9.67 12.13 -3.82
CA GLU A 153 -9.79 13.46 -4.43
C GLU A 153 -8.83 13.66 -5.59
N ASN A 154 -7.63 13.05 -5.53
CA ASN A 154 -6.60 13.20 -6.54
C ASN A 154 -6.48 12.00 -7.49
N GLN A 155 -7.46 11.11 -7.50
CA GLN A 155 -7.47 9.91 -8.33
C GLN A 155 -6.25 8.99 -8.08
N GLY A 156 -5.85 8.80 -6.82
CA GLY A 156 -4.76 7.92 -6.42
C GLY A 156 -3.52 8.65 -5.93
N ALA A 157 -2.38 7.97 -5.98
CA ALA A 157 -1.10 8.53 -5.59
C ALA A 157 -0.56 9.51 -6.63
N CYS A 158 0.47 10.28 -6.26
CA CYS A 158 1.15 11.22 -7.17
C CYS A 158 1.86 10.55 -8.36
N TYR A 159 2.05 9.25 -8.30
CA TYR A 159 2.51 8.42 -9.43
C TYR A 159 1.66 7.16 -9.55
N TYR A 160 1.50 6.69 -10.77
CA TYR A 160 0.99 5.36 -11.11
C TYR A 160 2.13 4.46 -11.56
N TYR A 161 2.03 3.16 -11.30
CA TYR A 161 2.95 2.18 -11.83
C TYR A 161 2.23 1.34 -12.91
N LEU A 162 2.60 1.62 -14.16
CA LEU A 162 2.01 1.02 -15.35
C LEU A 162 2.94 -0.06 -15.94
N ASP A 163 2.45 -0.81 -16.90
CA ASP A 163 3.26 -1.77 -17.68
C ASP A 163 4.42 -1.10 -18.44
N SER A 164 4.31 0.21 -18.71
CA SER A 164 5.34 1.07 -19.29
C SER A 164 6.29 1.72 -18.26
N GLY A 165 6.07 1.49 -16.97
CA GLY A 165 6.82 2.10 -15.87
C GLY A 165 6.05 3.21 -15.14
N TRP A 166 6.77 4.08 -14.44
CA TRP A 166 6.19 5.16 -13.65
C TRP A 166 5.60 6.27 -14.54
N GLN A 167 4.40 6.73 -14.18
CA GLN A 167 3.72 7.87 -14.78
C GLN A 167 3.25 8.84 -13.68
N LYS A 168 3.54 10.14 -13.87
CA LYS A 168 3.01 11.19 -12.99
C LYS A 168 1.49 11.26 -13.06
N ASN A 169 0.87 11.51 -11.93
CA ASN A 169 -0.57 11.75 -11.84
C ASN A 169 -0.83 13.24 -12.01
N GLU A 170 -1.39 13.63 -13.14
CA GLU A 170 -1.61 15.03 -13.52
C GLU A 170 -2.65 15.77 -12.66
N ASN A 171 -3.35 15.07 -11.76
CA ASN A 171 -4.24 15.71 -10.80
C ASN A 171 -3.51 16.42 -9.64
N TYR A 172 -2.20 16.21 -9.52
CA TYR A 172 -1.34 16.95 -8.60
C TYR A 172 -0.61 18.07 -9.34
N ALA A 173 -0.67 19.30 -8.83
CA ALA A 173 -0.07 20.47 -9.50
C ALA A 173 1.46 20.39 -9.58
N ASN A 174 2.09 20.02 -8.46
CA ASN A 174 3.55 19.89 -8.37
C ASN A 174 3.90 18.54 -7.78
N ILE A 175 4.71 17.76 -8.53
CA ILE A 175 5.16 16.43 -8.11
C ILE A 175 6.69 16.42 -8.19
N PRO A 176 7.39 16.17 -7.06
CA PRO A 176 8.85 16.00 -7.07
C PRO A 176 9.25 14.81 -7.92
N GLU A 177 10.52 14.79 -8.37
CA GLU A 177 11.07 13.62 -9.06
C GLU A 177 11.05 12.41 -8.13
N LEU A 178 10.60 11.28 -8.69
CA LEU A 178 10.47 10.03 -7.95
C LEU A 178 11.84 9.39 -7.75
N ARG A 179 12.27 9.26 -6.50
CA ARG A 179 13.53 8.58 -6.17
C ARG A 179 13.27 7.17 -5.64
N GLN A 180 14.27 6.32 -5.74
CA GLN A 180 14.25 5.00 -5.12
C GLN A 180 15.01 5.01 -3.81
N GLU A 181 14.41 4.42 -2.77
CA GLU A 181 15.03 4.15 -1.47
C GLU A 181 15.22 2.65 -1.28
N MET A 182 16.06 2.28 -0.32
CA MET A 182 16.40 0.88 -0.03
C MET A 182 15.49 0.29 1.04
N ALA A 183 15.09 -0.96 0.83
CA ALA A 183 14.41 -1.74 1.86
C ALA A 183 15.36 -2.11 3.01
N LEU A 184 14.80 -2.30 4.19
CA LEU A 184 15.47 -2.89 5.32
C LEU A 184 15.62 -4.40 5.10
N LYS A 185 16.76 -4.97 5.45
CA LYS A 185 16.98 -6.42 5.31
C LYS A 185 16.15 -7.26 6.29
N PHE A 186 15.74 -6.65 7.41
CA PHE A 186 15.00 -7.32 8.47
C PHE A 186 14.03 -6.35 9.13
N VAL A 187 13.00 -6.90 9.78
CA VAL A 187 12.14 -6.12 10.71
C VAL A 187 13.00 -5.57 11.84
N PRO A 188 12.83 -4.29 12.25
CA PRO A 188 13.48 -3.76 13.43
C PRO A 188 13.18 -4.61 14.67
N GLN A 189 14.18 -4.90 15.49
CA GLN A 189 13.99 -5.70 16.70
C GLN A 189 13.13 -4.99 17.76
N ASN A 190 13.25 -3.66 17.83
CA ASN A 190 12.41 -2.82 18.69
C ASN A 190 11.36 -2.10 17.83
N LEU A 191 10.08 -2.29 18.18
CA LEU A 191 8.94 -1.69 17.52
C LEU A 191 8.22 -0.62 18.40
N ASP A 192 8.85 -0.14 19.48
CA ASP A 192 8.22 0.83 20.40
C ASP A 192 7.85 2.16 19.72
N PHE A 193 8.51 2.49 18.62
CA PHE A 193 8.19 3.68 17.82
C PHE A 193 6.85 3.59 17.09
N LEU A 194 6.20 2.42 17.08
CA LEU A 194 4.86 2.22 16.53
C LEU A 194 3.72 2.47 17.54
N LYS A 195 4.05 2.71 18.83
CA LYS A 195 3.11 2.85 19.94
C LYS A 195 2.67 4.29 20.17
#